data_7b1467858ee531afd4db5ee7cfef7497
#
_entry.id   7b1467858ee531afd4db5ee7cfef7497
#
_cell.length_a   1.000
_cell.length_b   1.000
_cell.length_c   1.000
_cell.angle_alpha   90.00
_cell.angle_beta   90.00
_cell.angle_gamma   90.00
#
_symmetry.space_group_name_H-M   'P 1'
#
loop_
_entity.id
_entity.type
_entity.pdbx_description
1 polymer ?
#
loop_
_entity_poly.entity_id
_entity_poly.type
_entity_poly.pdbx_seq_one_letter_code
_entity_poly.pdbx_strand_id
1 'polypeptide(L)'
;MKSKTINGLFWSFSDNLLQQLINFIVGIILARLLLPEEFGLLGIVTIFISLSNVFVDGGLSDALINKQNVTQEDYSTIFWINMVIGIFCFGLLSLLAPFIAVFFHQEKLVELIRITALSLIFFSLSSIQRTMHVKKIDFKTITLVSLISVLISGAISIYMAFNGFGILSLVYRIVIGQILTVLLFYIISPWRPLFVFNTKSFQEMFGYGINLFFSKLLNTLYNNFYYFIIGKWFSPIVLGYYTRADSFKNITSINISNTITRVSFASLSAMEKEKQLIGFKEFLLGTIFITTFLMAILFCCADSIIIILLGDKWFPTIEYLKIISLSGLFLPAYFMNLNFLAVIRKTKYYLTSELITKIAII
;
A
#
# COMPACT_ATOMS: atom_id res chain seq x y z
N MET A 1 6.67 24.86 -16.09
CA MET A 1 6.67 23.42 -15.85
C MET A 1 7.53 23.02 -14.64
N LYS A 2 8.80 23.42 -14.52
CA LYS A 2 9.69 23.05 -13.37
C LYS A 2 9.10 23.34 -11.98
N SER A 3 8.47 24.50 -11.76
CA SER A 3 7.86 24.85 -10.45
C SER A 3 6.68 23.93 -10.06
N LYS A 4 5.79 23.60 -11.02
CA LYS A 4 4.67 22.68 -10.75
C LYS A 4 5.15 21.26 -10.42
N THR A 5 6.20 20.79 -11.09
CA THR A 5 6.78 19.46 -10.83
C THR A 5 7.44 19.40 -9.45
N ILE A 6 8.20 20.44 -9.08
CA ILE A 6 8.85 20.51 -7.74
C ILE A 6 7.79 20.56 -6.64
N ASN A 7 6.79 21.41 -6.77
CA ASN A 7 5.67 21.45 -5.82
C ASN A 7 4.90 20.13 -5.76
N GLY A 8 4.67 19.49 -6.91
CA GLY A 8 4.04 18.18 -6.98
C GLY A 8 4.84 17.09 -6.24
N LEU A 9 6.15 17.06 -6.43
CA LEU A 9 7.04 16.13 -5.71
C LEU A 9 7.02 16.38 -4.21
N PHE A 10 7.07 17.64 -3.78
CA PHE A 10 6.98 18.01 -2.36
C PHE A 10 5.66 17.52 -1.74
N TRP A 11 4.52 17.77 -2.37
CA TRP A 11 3.22 17.30 -1.88
C TRP A 11 3.09 15.79 -1.89
N SER A 12 3.58 15.12 -2.94
CA SER A 12 3.57 13.65 -3.02
C SER A 12 4.43 13.00 -1.91
N PHE A 13 5.58 13.62 -1.60
CA PHE A 13 6.42 13.18 -0.49
C PHE A 13 5.75 13.41 0.86
N SER A 14 5.20 14.62 1.07
CA SER A 14 4.48 14.97 2.29
C SER A 14 3.26 14.09 2.51
N ASP A 15 2.51 13.75 1.44
CA ASP A 15 1.37 12.84 1.50
C ASP A 15 1.75 11.49 2.09
N ASN A 16 2.74 10.83 1.50
CA ASN A 16 3.18 9.51 1.97
C ASN A 16 3.66 9.55 3.42
N LEU A 17 4.46 10.55 3.78
CA LEU A 17 5.06 10.66 5.11
C LEU A 17 4.00 10.98 6.18
N LEU A 18 3.13 11.94 5.92
CA LEU A 18 2.08 12.33 6.86
C LEU A 18 1.04 11.23 7.05
N GLN A 19 0.56 10.61 5.96
CA GLN A 19 -0.36 9.47 6.06
C GLN A 19 0.24 8.34 6.90
N GLN A 20 1.51 8.06 6.70
CA GLN A 20 2.20 7.00 7.41
C GLN A 20 2.38 7.31 8.89
N LEU A 21 2.74 8.54 9.24
CA LEU A 21 2.83 8.97 10.64
C LEU A 21 1.46 8.88 11.33
N ILE A 22 0.41 9.36 10.68
CA ILE A 22 -0.95 9.29 11.24
C ILE A 22 -1.39 7.83 11.40
N ASN A 23 -1.21 7.00 10.37
CA ASN A 23 -1.53 5.57 10.42
C ASN A 23 -0.76 4.85 11.54
N PHE A 24 0.50 5.22 11.76
CA PHE A 24 1.33 4.66 12.81
C PHE A 24 0.83 5.06 14.19
N ILE A 25 0.56 6.36 14.42
CA ILE A 25 0.03 6.86 15.69
C ILE A 25 -1.33 6.21 16.01
N VAL A 26 -2.25 6.23 15.04
CA VAL A 26 -3.56 5.57 15.20
C VAL A 26 -3.38 4.06 15.44
N GLY A 27 -2.44 3.43 14.73
CA GLY A 27 -2.09 2.02 14.90
C GLY A 27 -1.58 1.69 16.30
N ILE A 28 -0.76 2.56 16.91
CA ILE A 28 -0.28 2.42 18.30
C ILE A 28 -1.46 2.52 19.29
N ILE A 29 -2.29 3.55 19.13
CA ILE A 29 -3.45 3.75 20.03
C ILE A 29 -4.39 2.54 19.96
N LEU A 30 -4.73 2.08 18.77
CA LEU A 30 -5.57 0.90 18.58
C LEU A 30 -4.90 -0.37 19.12
N ALA A 31 -3.58 -0.53 18.96
CA ALA A 31 -2.87 -1.67 19.50
C ALA A 31 -2.87 -1.69 21.04
N ARG A 32 -2.94 -0.54 21.70
CA ARG A 32 -3.13 -0.48 23.15
C ARG A 32 -4.53 -0.88 23.61
N LEU A 33 -5.53 -0.62 22.80
CA LEU A 33 -6.93 -0.92 23.12
C LEU A 33 -7.32 -2.36 22.75
N LEU A 34 -6.85 -2.85 21.62
CA LEU A 34 -7.25 -4.10 21.01
C LEU A 34 -6.25 -5.24 21.29
N LEU A 35 -6.68 -6.48 21.05
CA LEU A 35 -5.86 -7.66 21.24
C LEU A 35 -5.01 -7.99 20.00
N PRO A 36 -3.86 -8.69 20.16
CA PRO A 36 -3.05 -9.13 19.03
C PRO A 36 -3.81 -10.00 18.03
N GLU A 37 -4.72 -10.87 18.49
CA GLU A 37 -5.58 -11.69 17.64
C GLU A 37 -6.39 -10.87 16.64
N GLU A 38 -6.91 -9.70 17.05
CA GLU A 38 -7.72 -8.83 16.22
C GLU A 38 -6.92 -8.22 15.07
N PHE A 39 -5.65 -7.91 15.31
CA PHE A 39 -4.73 -7.47 14.26
C PHE A 39 -4.32 -8.61 13.32
N GLY A 40 -4.24 -9.83 13.82
CA GLY A 40 -4.00 -11.01 12.99
C GLY A 40 -5.17 -11.30 12.06
N LEU A 41 -6.40 -11.28 12.57
CA LEU A 41 -7.60 -11.43 11.75
C LEU A 41 -7.69 -10.33 10.68
N LEU A 42 -7.39 -9.07 11.04
CA LEU A 42 -7.31 -7.98 10.07
C LEU A 42 -6.21 -8.25 9.02
N GLY A 43 -5.08 -8.81 9.42
CA GLY A 43 -3.99 -9.21 8.51
C GLY A 43 -4.49 -10.19 7.45
N ILE A 44 -5.28 -11.21 7.84
CA ILE A 44 -5.89 -12.15 6.89
C ILE A 44 -6.86 -11.42 5.93
N VAL A 45 -7.75 -10.60 6.46
CA VAL A 45 -8.71 -9.81 5.64
C VAL A 45 -7.97 -8.94 4.62
N THR A 46 -6.88 -8.30 5.04
CA THR A 46 -6.08 -7.40 4.20
C THR A 46 -5.48 -8.11 2.98
N ILE A 47 -5.13 -9.40 3.06
CA ILE A 47 -4.64 -10.20 1.92
C ILE A 47 -5.66 -10.15 0.78
N PHE A 48 -6.91 -10.50 1.09
CA PHE A 48 -7.97 -10.60 0.08
C PHE A 48 -8.39 -9.23 -0.47
N ILE A 49 -8.46 -8.22 0.39
CA ILE A 49 -8.79 -6.85 -0.03
C ILE A 49 -7.68 -6.26 -0.91
N SER A 50 -6.41 -6.46 -0.57
CA SER A 50 -5.29 -5.95 -1.39
C SER A 50 -5.22 -6.62 -2.76
N LEU A 51 -5.46 -7.93 -2.84
CA LEU A 51 -5.58 -8.63 -4.12
C LEU A 51 -6.76 -8.10 -4.94
N SER A 52 -7.93 -7.95 -4.33
CA SER A 52 -9.12 -7.44 -5.02
C SER A 52 -8.93 -6.01 -5.53
N ASN A 53 -8.23 -5.14 -4.79
CA ASN A 53 -7.90 -3.80 -5.25
C ASN A 53 -7.05 -3.82 -6.53
N VAL A 54 -6.14 -4.79 -6.69
CA VAL A 54 -5.37 -4.96 -7.94
C VAL A 54 -6.29 -5.32 -9.11
N PHE A 55 -7.29 -6.18 -8.88
CA PHE A 55 -8.29 -6.49 -9.92
C PHE A 55 -9.13 -5.28 -10.28
N VAL A 56 -9.60 -4.52 -9.29
CA VAL A 56 -10.41 -3.31 -9.52
C VAL A 56 -9.65 -2.26 -10.33
N ASP A 57 -8.37 -2.03 -10.01
CA ASP A 57 -7.53 -1.07 -10.75
C ASP A 57 -7.12 -1.60 -12.14
N GLY A 58 -6.88 -2.91 -12.25
CA GLY A 58 -6.57 -3.60 -13.50
C GLY A 58 -5.39 -3.04 -14.29
N GLY A 59 -4.57 -2.16 -13.71
CA GLY A 59 -3.53 -1.38 -14.42
C GLY A 59 -4.10 -0.30 -15.35
N LEU A 60 -5.43 -0.13 -15.36
CA LEU A 60 -6.11 0.82 -16.25
C LEU A 60 -5.89 2.26 -15.83
N SER A 61 -5.74 2.53 -14.53
CA SER A 61 -5.38 3.87 -14.03
C SER A 61 -4.01 4.32 -14.56
N ASP A 62 -3.02 3.43 -14.59
CA ASP A 62 -1.70 3.75 -15.13
C ASP A 62 -1.74 3.95 -16.65
N ALA A 63 -2.58 3.17 -17.35
CA ALA A 63 -2.79 3.35 -18.78
C ALA A 63 -3.39 4.73 -19.09
N LEU A 64 -4.36 5.20 -18.29
CA LEU A 64 -4.92 6.56 -18.40
C LEU A 64 -3.86 7.64 -18.14
N ILE A 65 -2.99 7.44 -17.14
CA ILE A 65 -1.91 8.39 -16.85
C ILE A 65 -0.95 8.50 -18.04
N ASN A 66 -0.62 7.37 -18.66
CA ASN A 66 0.33 7.30 -19.78
C ASN A 66 -0.25 7.83 -21.11
N LYS A 67 -1.55 7.67 -21.37
CA LYS A 67 -2.20 8.15 -22.59
C LYS A 67 -2.10 9.68 -22.68
N GLN A 68 -1.57 10.24 -23.80
CA GLN A 68 -1.34 11.68 -23.92
C GLN A 68 -2.64 12.49 -23.96
N ASN A 69 -3.55 12.15 -24.86
CA ASN A 69 -4.83 12.85 -25.07
C ASN A 69 -5.99 12.03 -24.51
N VAL A 70 -6.25 12.18 -23.21
CA VAL A 70 -7.35 11.50 -22.54
C VAL A 70 -8.62 12.33 -22.65
N THR A 71 -9.68 11.71 -23.16
CA THR A 71 -11.00 12.32 -23.30
C THR A 71 -11.86 12.04 -22.07
N GLN A 72 -12.99 12.74 -21.96
CA GLN A 72 -14.00 12.49 -20.95
C GLN A 72 -14.59 11.05 -21.09
N GLU A 73 -14.72 10.56 -22.32
CA GLU A 73 -15.19 9.21 -22.61
C GLU A 73 -14.22 8.16 -22.10
N ASP A 74 -12.89 8.36 -22.25
CA ASP A 74 -11.88 7.46 -21.73
C ASP A 74 -12.00 7.29 -20.21
N TYR A 75 -12.08 8.41 -19.49
CA TYR A 75 -12.26 8.39 -18.04
C TYR A 75 -13.58 7.70 -17.64
N SER A 76 -14.67 7.97 -18.35
CA SER A 76 -15.98 7.39 -18.05
C SER A 76 -16.01 5.88 -18.34
N THR A 77 -15.40 5.44 -19.45
CA THR A 77 -15.29 4.02 -19.80
C THR A 77 -14.56 3.24 -18.72
N ILE A 78 -13.39 3.70 -18.27
CA ILE A 78 -12.63 3.01 -17.24
C ILE A 78 -13.34 3.10 -15.87
N PHE A 79 -14.01 4.20 -15.56
CA PHE A 79 -14.81 4.33 -14.35
C PHE A 79 -15.88 3.21 -14.27
N TRP A 80 -16.64 3.00 -15.33
CA TRP A 80 -17.70 1.97 -15.34
C TRP A 80 -17.13 0.57 -15.26
N ILE A 81 -15.99 0.31 -15.92
CA ILE A 81 -15.27 -0.97 -15.81
C ILE A 81 -14.83 -1.22 -14.36
N ASN A 82 -14.14 -0.25 -13.75
CA ASN A 82 -13.67 -0.37 -12.36
C ASN A 82 -14.85 -0.58 -11.41
N MET A 83 -15.99 0.10 -11.64
CA MET A 83 -17.19 -0.06 -10.83
C MET A 83 -17.79 -1.46 -10.96
N VAL A 84 -17.92 -1.99 -12.18
CA VAL A 84 -18.42 -3.36 -12.41
C VAL A 84 -17.48 -4.39 -11.76
N ILE A 85 -16.18 -4.24 -11.93
CA ILE A 85 -15.19 -5.13 -11.30
C ILE A 85 -15.23 -4.98 -9.78
N GLY A 86 -15.37 -3.77 -9.24
CA GLY A 86 -15.48 -3.52 -7.80
C GLY A 86 -16.70 -4.21 -7.19
N ILE A 87 -17.86 -4.10 -7.82
CA ILE A 87 -19.09 -4.79 -7.40
C ILE A 87 -18.93 -6.31 -7.53
N PHE A 88 -18.33 -6.79 -8.63
CA PHE A 88 -18.05 -8.21 -8.83
C PHE A 88 -17.11 -8.75 -7.74
N CYS A 89 -16.01 -8.06 -7.45
CA CYS A 89 -15.06 -8.46 -6.39
C CYS A 89 -15.72 -8.44 -5.00
N PHE A 90 -16.57 -7.44 -4.71
CA PHE A 90 -17.36 -7.41 -3.49
C PHE A 90 -18.27 -8.63 -3.38
N GLY A 91 -19.05 -8.94 -4.43
CA GLY A 91 -19.93 -10.09 -4.46
C GLY A 91 -19.17 -11.40 -4.33
N LEU A 92 -18.09 -11.56 -5.11
CA LEU A 92 -17.24 -12.76 -5.09
C LEU A 92 -16.63 -13.00 -3.71
N LEU A 93 -16.01 -11.97 -3.08
CA LEU A 93 -15.44 -12.09 -1.75
C LEU A 93 -16.52 -12.37 -0.69
N SER A 94 -17.69 -11.76 -0.80
CA SER A 94 -18.81 -11.99 0.12
C SER A 94 -19.33 -13.43 0.05
N LEU A 95 -19.33 -14.03 -1.15
CA LEU A 95 -19.68 -15.43 -1.38
C LEU A 95 -18.57 -16.38 -0.93
N LEU A 96 -17.30 -16.03 -1.15
CA LEU A 96 -16.15 -16.83 -0.74
C LEU A 96 -15.83 -16.71 0.76
N ALA A 97 -16.35 -15.71 1.46
CA ALA A 97 -16.06 -15.47 2.87
C ALA A 97 -16.26 -16.69 3.78
N PRO A 98 -17.34 -17.51 3.68
CA PRO A 98 -17.47 -18.70 4.46
C PRO A 98 -16.38 -19.74 4.17
N PHE A 99 -15.99 -19.92 2.91
CA PHE A 99 -14.92 -20.85 2.51
C PHE A 99 -13.56 -20.39 3.03
N ILE A 100 -13.29 -19.09 2.99
CA ILE A 100 -12.07 -18.48 3.56
C ILE A 100 -12.06 -18.68 5.07
N ALA A 101 -13.18 -18.49 5.76
CA ALA A 101 -13.30 -18.69 7.19
C ALA A 101 -13.01 -20.14 7.59
N VAL A 102 -13.57 -21.11 6.87
CA VAL A 102 -13.26 -22.54 7.07
C VAL A 102 -11.80 -22.83 6.79
N PHE A 103 -11.24 -22.27 5.69
CA PHE A 103 -9.84 -22.48 5.34
C PHE A 103 -8.89 -21.98 6.42
N PHE A 104 -9.13 -20.81 7.02
CA PHE A 104 -8.30 -20.27 8.10
C PHE A 104 -8.74 -20.71 9.51
N HIS A 105 -9.79 -21.52 9.64
CA HIS A 105 -10.36 -21.99 10.91
C HIS A 105 -10.79 -20.82 11.81
N GLN A 106 -11.37 -19.76 11.23
CA GLN A 106 -11.75 -18.52 11.91
C GLN A 106 -13.14 -18.04 11.44
N GLU A 107 -14.19 -18.39 12.16
CA GLU A 107 -15.58 -18.05 11.80
C GLU A 107 -15.82 -16.53 11.68
N LYS A 108 -15.18 -15.73 12.54
CA LYS A 108 -15.26 -14.27 12.52
C LYS A 108 -14.90 -13.64 11.16
N LEU A 109 -14.07 -14.33 10.36
CA LEU A 109 -13.65 -13.82 9.05
C LEU A 109 -14.81 -13.62 8.08
N VAL A 110 -15.92 -14.36 8.23
CA VAL A 110 -17.10 -14.19 7.35
C VAL A 110 -17.63 -12.76 7.42
N GLU A 111 -17.90 -12.30 8.63
CA GLU A 111 -18.41 -10.95 8.86
C GLU A 111 -17.38 -9.89 8.48
N LEU A 112 -16.13 -10.05 8.91
CA LEU A 112 -15.05 -9.10 8.68
C LEU A 112 -14.77 -8.91 7.19
N ILE A 113 -14.72 -10.00 6.41
CA ILE A 113 -14.50 -9.94 4.97
C ILE A 113 -15.68 -9.25 4.28
N ARG A 114 -16.92 -9.60 4.62
CA ARG A 114 -18.11 -8.99 4.01
C ARG A 114 -18.18 -7.49 4.24
N ILE A 115 -17.93 -7.04 5.47
CA ILE A 115 -17.93 -5.61 5.78
C ILE A 115 -16.77 -4.91 5.06
N THR A 116 -15.56 -5.47 5.13
CA THR A 116 -14.39 -4.81 4.52
C THR A 116 -14.47 -4.81 2.99
N ALA A 117 -15.07 -5.84 2.39
CA ALA A 117 -15.25 -5.91 0.93
C ALA A 117 -16.09 -4.74 0.37
N LEU A 118 -16.97 -4.11 1.19
CA LEU A 118 -17.66 -2.87 0.79
C LEU A 118 -16.68 -1.77 0.38
N SER A 119 -15.48 -1.74 0.95
CA SER A 119 -14.44 -0.77 0.59
C SER A 119 -14.04 -0.84 -0.88
N LEU A 120 -14.20 -2.01 -1.56
CA LEU A 120 -13.87 -2.19 -2.97
C LEU A 120 -14.79 -1.38 -3.88
N ILE A 121 -16.08 -1.27 -3.53
CA ILE A 121 -17.05 -0.45 -4.25
C ILE A 121 -16.64 1.03 -4.15
N PHE A 122 -16.33 1.49 -2.92
CA PHE A 122 -15.90 2.87 -2.72
C PHE A 122 -14.53 3.15 -3.35
N PHE A 123 -13.61 2.18 -3.34
CA PHE A 123 -12.34 2.30 -4.03
C PHE A 123 -12.53 2.49 -5.54
N SER A 124 -13.42 1.71 -6.18
CA SER A 124 -13.71 1.86 -7.61
C SER A 124 -14.28 3.23 -7.97
N LEU A 125 -15.12 3.80 -7.09
CA LEU A 125 -15.72 5.13 -7.27
C LEU A 125 -14.69 6.27 -7.18
N SER A 126 -13.61 6.12 -6.39
CA SER A 126 -12.60 7.15 -6.17
C SER A 126 -11.38 7.01 -7.09
N SER A 127 -11.12 5.82 -7.65
CA SER A 127 -9.88 5.51 -8.38
C SER A 127 -9.63 6.44 -9.56
N ILE A 128 -10.65 6.72 -10.37
CA ILE A 128 -10.53 7.57 -11.56
C ILE A 128 -10.33 9.05 -11.20
N GLN A 129 -10.99 9.54 -10.16
CA GLN A 129 -10.78 10.91 -9.71
C GLN A 129 -9.35 11.11 -9.23
N ARG A 130 -8.83 10.15 -8.43
CA ARG A 130 -7.42 10.14 -8.02
C ARG A 130 -6.49 10.14 -9.24
N THR A 131 -6.75 9.27 -10.23
CA THR A 131 -5.98 9.17 -11.48
C THR A 131 -5.92 10.50 -12.24
N MET A 132 -7.04 11.21 -12.32
CA MET A 132 -7.11 12.54 -12.94
C MET A 132 -6.21 13.56 -12.24
N HIS A 133 -6.22 13.60 -10.91
CA HIS A 133 -5.35 14.48 -10.13
C HIS A 133 -3.87 14.11 -10.29
N VAL A 134 -3.53 12.80 -10.27
CA VAL A 134 -2.16 12.33 -10.56
C VAL A 134 -1.69 12.80 -11.93
N LYS A 135 -2.54 12.62 -12.96
CA LYS A 135 -2.21 13.07 -14.35
C LYS A 135 -2.01 14.58 -14.46
N LYS A 136 -2.76 15.37 -13.68
CA LYS A 136 -2.62 16.84 -13.62
C LYS A 136 -1.47 17.30 -12.73
N ILE A 137 -0.74 16.37 -12.07
CA ILE A 137 0.31 16.67 -11.08
C ILE A 137 -0.27 17.48 -9.89
N ASP A 138 -1.54 17.28 -9.58
CA ASP A 138 -2.23 17.93 -8.46
C ASP A 138 -2.19 17.01 -7.21
N PHE A 139 -0.99 16.81 -6.71
CA PHE A 139 -0.80 16.02 -5.49
C PHE A 139 -1.29 16.73 -4.24
N LYS A 140 -1.43 18.06 -4.26
CA LYS A 140 -1.98 18.81 -3.13
C LYS A 140 -3.40 18.34 -2.79
N THR A 141 -4.27 18.25 -3.79
CA THR A 141 -5.65 17.76 -3.60
C THR A 141 -5.67 16.32 -3.10
N ILE A 142 -4.81 15.45 -3.68
CA ILE A 142 -4.70 14.06 -3.23
C ILE A 142 -4.30 14.01 -1.75
N THR A 143 -3.28 14.78 -1.36
CA THR A 143 -2.82 14.85 0.04
C THR A 143 -3.92 15.32 0.99
N LEU A 144 -4.64 16.39 0.65
CA LEU A 144 -5.73 16.89 1.48
C LEU A 144 -6.83 15.85 1.69
N VAL A 145 -7.28 15.22 0.59
CA VAL A 145 -8.30 14.16 0.65
C VAL A 145 -7.82 12.98 1.50
N SER A 146 -6.60 12.53 1.28
CA SER A 146 -6.02 11.39 2.01
C SER A 146 -5.87 11.69 3.50
N LEU A 147 -5.32 12.86 3.85
CA LEU A 147 -5.09 13.24 5.26
C LEU A 147 -6.40 13.39 6.02
N ILE A 148 -7.39 14.08 5.44
CA ILE A 148 -8.70 14.25 6.09
C ILE A 148 -9.36 12.87 6.27
N SER A 149 -9.34 12.01 5.26
CA SER A 149 -9.92 10.67 5.33
C SER A 149 -9.26 9.80 6.41
N VAL A 150 -7.92 9.81 6.49
CA VAL A 150 -7.17 9.01 7.48
C VAL A 150 -7.35 9.55 8.89
N LEU A 151 -7.38 10.88 9.09
CA LEU A 151 -7.60 11.50 10.40
C LEU A 151 -9.00 11.20 10.92
N ILE A 152 -10.04 11.43 10.13
CA ILE A 152 -11.43 11.23 10.55
C ILE A 152 -11.71 9.73 10.76
N SER A 153 -11.31 8.86 9.81
CA SER A 153 -11.51 7.41 9.99
C SER A 153 -10.71 6.85 11.16
N GLY A 154 -9.50 7.38 11.40
CA GLY A 154 -8.69 7.05 12.57
C GLY A 154 -9.35 7.46 13.88
N ALA A 155 -9.86 8.68 13.98
CA ALA A 155 -10.55 9.18 15.16
C ALA A 155 -11.82 8.36 15.46
N ILE A 156 -12.63 8.05 14.44
CA ILE A 156 -13.83 7.21 14.58
C ILE A 156 -13.44 5.81 15.04
N SER A 157 -12.39 5.21 14.45
CA SER A 157 -11.90 3.89 14.84
C SER A 157 -11.43 3.84 16.31
N ILE A 158 -10.71 4.87 16.76
CA ILE A 158 -10.30 4.99 18.16
C ILE A 158 -11.52 5.11 19.07
N TYR A 159 -12.50 5.95 18.72
CA TYR A 159 -13.74 6.10 19.47
C TYR A 159 -14.49 4.75 19.56
N MET A 160 -14.62 4.00 18.46
CA MET A 160 -15.25 2.69 18.46
C MET A 160 -14.48 1.69 19.32
N ALA A 161 -13.15 1.68 19.27
CA ALA A 161 -12.33 0.78 20.08
C ALA A 161 -12.51 1.06 21.59
N PHE A 162 -12.60 2.33 22.00
CA PHE A 162 -12.91 2.70 23.39
C PHE A 162 -14.29 2.25 23.85
N ASN A 163 -15.27 2.17 22.94
CA ASN A 163 -16.62 1.71 23.24
C ASN A 163 -16.78 0.17 23.12
N GLY A 164 -15.68 -0.59 23.00
CA GLY A 164 -15.70 -2.04 23.04
C GLY A 164 -16.10 -2.73 21.74
N PHE A 165 -16.08 -2.04 20.58
CA PHE A 165 -16.37 -2.66 19.28
C PHE A 165 -15.27 -3.61 18.80
N GLY A 166 -14.15 -3.73 19.52
CA GLY A 166 -13.07 -4.66 19.21
C GLY A 166 -12.59 -4.54 17.75
N ILE A 167 -12.42 -5.68 17.09
CA ILE A 167 -11.94 -5.77 15.70
C ILE A 167 -12.78 -4.97 14.70
N LEU A 168 -14.07 -4.78 14.94
CA LEU A 168 -14.93 -4.00 14.05
C LEU A 168 -14.43 -2.56 13.90
N SER A 169 -13.80 -1.99 14.94
CA SER A 169 -13.18 -0.67 14.86
C SER A 169 -12.11 -0.58 13.77
N LEU A 170 -11.33 -1.64 13.56
CA LEU A 170 -10.31 -1.72 12.52
C LEU A 170 -10.92 -1.87 11.12
N VAL A 171 -11.96 -2.69 11.01
CA VAL A 171 -12.67 -2.96 9.75
C VAL A 171 -13.44 -1.71 9.29
N TYR A 172 -14.21 -1.09 10.17
CA TYR A 172 -14.94 0.15 9.86
C TYR A 172 -13.99 1.30 9.52
N ARG A 173 -12.79 1.36 10.10
CA ARG A 173 -11.77 2.33 9.71
C ARG A 173 -11.47 2.29 8.21
N ILE A 174 -11.32 1.08 7.64
CA ILE A 174 -11.03 0.89 6.20
C ILE A 174 -12.21 1.38 5.37
N VAL A 175 -13.41 0.96 5.71
CA VAL A 175 -14.64 1.30 4.97
C VAL A 175 -14.92 2.81 5.05
N ILE A 176 -14.91 3.39 6.25
CA ILE A 176 -15.15 4.82 6.47
C ILE A 176 -14.08 5.66 5.76
N GLY A 177 -12.81 5.23 5.82
CA GLY A 177 -11.72 5.91 5.10
C GLY A 177 -11.97 5.97 3.59
N GLN A 178 -12.46 4.89 2.99
CA GLN A 178 -12.81 4.86 1.56
C GLN A 178 -14.06 5.69 1.24
N ILE A 179 -15.09 5.65 2.09
CA ILE A 179 -16.28 6.50 1.96
C ILE A 179 -15.89 7.98 1.97
N LEU A 180 -15.09 8.39 2.96
CA LEU A 180 -14.61 9.77 3.07
C LEU A 180 -13.79 10.18 1.85
N THR A 181 -12.93 9.29 1.34
CA THR A 181 -12.13 9.54 0.14
C THR A 181 -13.03 9.80 -1.07
N VAL A 182 -14.07 9.00 -1.27
CA VAL A 182 -15.06 9.22 -2.32
C VAL A 182 -15.76 10.55 -2.13
N LEU A 183 -16.34 10.79 -0.97
CA LEU A 183 -17.08 12.02 -0.70
C LEU A 183 -16.23 13.27 -0.94
N LEU A 184 -15.01 13.29 -0.42
CA LEU A 184 -14.10 14.43 -0.58
C LEU A 184 -13.71 14.66 -2.05
N PHE A 185 -13.38 13.59 -2.80
CA PHE A 185 -13.10 13.74 -4.22
C PHE A 185 -14.32 14.25 -5.00
N TYR A 186 -15.53 13.79 -4.66
CA TYR A 186 -16.74 14.25 -5.33
C TYR A 186 -17.13 15.70 -4.94
N ILE A 187 -16.73 16.17 -3.77
CA ILE A 187 -16.92 17.58 -3.36
C ILE A 187 -15.89 18.48 -4.07
N ILE A 188 -14.62 18.07 -4.11
CA ILE A 188 -13.53 18.92 -4.61
C ILE A 188 -13.45 18.90 -6.15
N SER A 189 -13.65 17.73 -6.76
CA SER A 189 -13.55 17.56 -8.21
C SER A 189 -14.90 17.77 -8.89
N PRO A 190 -15.00 18.64 -9.90
CA PRO A 190 -16.23 18.85 -10.65
C PRO A 190 -16.54 17.72 -11.64
N TRP A 191 -15.58 16.80 -11.85
CA TRP A 191 -15.74 15.71 -12.81
C TRP A 191 -16.83 14.73 -12.37
N ARG A 192 -17.65 14.32 -13.35
CA ARG A 192 -18.67 13.29 -13.19
C ARG A 192 -18.60 12.32 -14.36
N PRO A 193 -18.82 11.00 -14.14
CA PRO A 193 -18.82 10.04 -15.22
C PRO A 193 -20.02 10.26 -16.14
N LEU A 194 -19.78 10.15 -17.44
CA LEU A 194 -20.85 10.07 -18.45
C LEU A 194 -21.28 8.59 -18.60
N PHE A 195 -22.54 8.37 -18.96
CA PHE A 195 -23.05 7.05 -19.32
C PHE A 195 -22.64 6.67 -20.75
N VAL A 196 -21.34 6.62 -21.01
CA VAL A 196 -20.75 6.30 -22.32
C VAL A 196 -19.71 5.22 -22.14
N PHE A 197 -19.72 4.25 -23.03
CA PHE A 197 -18.71 3.20 -23.12
C PHE A 197 -18.07 3.21 -24.49
N ASN A 198 -16.76 3.46 -24.55
CA ASN A 198 -15.99 3.47 -25.78
C ASN A 198 -15.08 2.23 -25.85
N THR A 199 -15.46 1.28 -26.71
CA THR A 199 -14.75 0.00 -26.88
C THR A 199 -13.31 0.19 -27.37
N LYS A 200 -13.05 1.18 -28.24
CA LYS A 200 -11.68 1.47 -28.72
C LYS A 200 -10.79 1.93 -27.58
N SER A 201 -11.29 2.88 -26.77
CA SER A 201 -10.57 3.36 -25.59
C SER A 201 -10.25 2.22 -24.62
N PHE A 202 -11.21 1.30 -24.42
CA PHE A 202 -10.98 0.13 -23.57
C PHE A 202 -9.88 -0.77 -24.13
N GLN A 203 -9.94 -1.13 -25.42
CA GLN A 203 -8.95 -2.02 -26.03
C GLN A 203 -7.52 -1.44 -25.98
N GLU A 204 -7.36 -0.14 -26.26
CA GLU A 204 -6.08 0.55 -26.17
C GLU A 204 -5.50 0.51 -24.75
N MET A 205 -6.31 0.80 -23.74
CA MET A 205 -5.88 0.85 -22.36
C MET A 205 -5.69 -0.54 -21.76
N PHE A 206 -6.51 -1.50 -22.12
CA PHE A 206 -6.40 -2.88 -21.67
C PHE A 206 -5.10 -3.52 -22.15
N GLY A 207 -4.73 -3.33 -23.43
CA GLY A 207 -3.48 -3.86 -23.99
C GLY A 207 -2.23 -3.38 -23.24
N TYR A 208 -2.21 -2.12 -22.81
CA TYR A 208 -1.13 -1.58 -21.97
C TYR A 208 -1.28 -1.99 -20.50
N GLY A 209 -2.49 -1.93 -19.95
CA GLY A 209 -2.80 -2.17 -18.54
C GLY A 209 -2.56 -3.61 -18.12
N ILE A 210 -2.78 -4.59 -18.98
CA ILE A 210 -2.70 -6.01 -18.62
C ILE A 210 -1.30 -6.43 -18.13
N ASN A 211 -0.24 -5.90 -18.74
CA ASN A 211 1.13 -6.17 -18.29
C ASN A 211 1.42 -5.57 -16.91
N LEU A 212 0.88 -4.37 -16.66
CA LEU A 212 0.99 -3.71 -15.36
C LEU A 212 0.14 -4.41 -14.30
N PHE A 213 -1.04 -4.92 -14.68
CA PHE A 213 -1.87 -5.73 -13.82
C PHE A 213 -1.13 -6.97 -13.31
N PHE A 214 -0.53 -7.77 -14.19
CA PHE A 214 0.23 -8.95 -13.78
C PHE A 214 1.42 -8.60 -12.90
N SER A 215 2.14 -7.52 -13.19
CA SER A 215 3.23 -7.03 -12.34
C SER A 215 2.74 -6.65 -10.94
N LYS A 216 1.64 -5.87 -10.84
CA LYS A 216 1.02 -5.50 -9.56
C LYS A 216 0.49 -6.72 -8.80
N LEU A 217 -0.12 -7.68 -9.52
CA LEU A 217 -0.63 -8.91 -8.93
C LEU A 217 0.48 -9.73 -8.29
N LEU A 218 1.58 -9.97 -9.01
CA LEU A 218 2.75 -10.68 -8.48
C LEU A 218 3.36 -9.95 -7.27
N ASN A 219 3.48 -8.62 -7.34
CA ASN A 219 3.95 -7.83 -6.21
C ASN A 219 3.04 -7.96 -4.99
N THR A 220 1.73 -7.92 -5.19
CA THR A 220 0.77 -8.02 -4.09
C THR A 220 0.74 -9.42 -3.48
N LEU A 221 0.82 -10.46 -4.30
CA LEU A 221 0.97 -11.85 -3.82
C LEU A 221 2.23 -11.99 -2.97
N TYR A 222 3.37 -11.53 -3.47
CA TYR A 222 4.64 -11.58 -2.75
C TYR A 222 4.58 -10.84 -1.41
N ASN A 223 4.06 -9.61 -1.39
CA ASN A 223 3.99 -8.80 -0.16
C ASN A 223 3.06 -9.38 0.89
N ASN A 224 2.03 -10.14 0.49
CA ASN A 224 1.08 -10.77 1.40
C ASN A 224 1.40 -12.25 1.69
N PHE A 225 2.45 -12.80 1.07
CA PHE A 225 2.78 -14.23 1.17
C PHE A 225 3.02 -14.69 2.61
N TYR A 226 3.81 -13.94 3.37
CA TYR A 226 4.05 -14.26 4.78
C TYR A 226 2.80 -14.14 5.64
N TYR A 227 1.93 -13.15 5.36
CA TYR A 227 0.66 -13.03 6.07
C TYR A 227 -0.24 -14.24 5.80
N PHE A 228 -0.24 -14.74 4.56
CA PHE A 228 -0.99 -15.93 4.19
C PHE A 228 -0.46 -17.18 4.89
N ILE A 229 0.85 -17.41 4.86
CA ILE A 229 1.47 -18.56 5.51
C ILE A 229 1.23 -18.54 7.02
N ILE A 230 1.57 -17.42 7.68
CA ILE A 230 1.43 -17.31 9.12
C ILE A 230 -0.04 -17.43 9.53
N GLY A 231 -0.95 -16.80 8.80
CA GLY A 231 -2.38 -16.88 9.07
C GLY A 231 -2.96 -18.28 8.89
N LYS A 232 -2.41 -19.10 7.98
CA LYS A 232 -2.91 -20.46 7.71
C LYS A 232 -2.33 -21.51 8.66
N TRP A 233 -1.01 -21.49 8.90
CA TRP A 233 -0.32 -22.56 9.62
C TRP A 233 -0.04 -22.24 11.09
N PHE A 234 -0.19 -20.97 11.48
CA PHE A 234 -0.06 -20.54 12.87
C PHE A 234 -1.39 -19.95 13.36
N SER A 235 -1.38 -19.27 14.49
CA SER A 235 -2.58 -18.64 15.03
C SER A 235 -2.72 -17.17 14.57
N PRO A 236 -3.95 -16.62 14.56
CA PRO A 236 -4.14 -15.18 14.35
C PRO A 236 -3.36 -14.30 15.32
N ILE A 237 -3.15 -14.77 16.55
CA ILE A 237 -2.34 -14.06 17.55
C ILE A 237 -0.90 -13.89 17.06
N VAL A 238 -0.29 -14.97 16.56
CA VAL A 238 1.06 -14.95 15.99
C VAL A 238 1.14 -14.00 14.79
N LEU A 239 0.14 -14.07 13.91
CA LEU A 239 0.06 -13.13 12.78
C LEU A 239 -0.08 -11.68 13.27
N GLY A 240 -0.83 -11.44 14.34
CA GLY A 240 -0.94 -10.12 14.98
C GLY A 240 0.41 -9.58 15.42
N TYR A 241 1.22 -10.38 16.12
CA TYR A 241 2.57 -10.00 16.51
C TYR A 241 3.46 -9.70 15.30
N TYR A 242 3.41 -10.56 14.29
CA TYR A 242 4.17 -10.37 13.06
C TYR A 242 3.78 -9.08 12.32
N THR A 243 2.47 -8.81 12.15
CA THR A 243 1.99 -7.62 11.43
C THR A 243 2.39 -6.33 12.12
N ARG A 244 2.48 -6.32 13.46
CA ARG A 244 2.96 -5.15 14.20
C ARG A 244 4.46 -4.96 14.02
N ALA A 245 5.26 -6.02 14.16
CA ALA A 245 6.70 -5.96 13.90
C ALA A 245 6.98 -5.49 12.46
N ASP A 246 6.27 -6.02 11.47
CA ASP A 246 6.40 -5.64 10.06
C ASP A 246 6.05 -4.17 9.82
N SER A 247 5.06 -3.64 10.55
CA SER A 247 4.70 -2.22 10.48
C SER A 247 5.86 -1.30 10.90
N PHE A 248 6.61 -1.65 11.94
CA PHE A 248 7.80 -0.89 12.37
C PHE A 248 8.92 -0.92 11.31
N LYS A 249 9.19 -2.10 10.72
CA LYS A 249 10.16 -2.23 9.63
C LYS A 249 9.76 -1.39 8.42
N ASN A 250 8.49 -1.44 8.04
CA ASN A 250 8.00 -0.73 6.85
C ASN A 250 8.21 0.79 6.98
N ILE A 251 7.99 1.35 8.15
CA ILE A 251 8.22 2.78 8.41
C ILE A 251 9.69 3.13 8.28
N THR A 252 10.57 2.35 8.88
CA THR A 252 11.98 2.68 9.01
C THR A 252 12.82 2.28 7.80
N SER A 253 12.56 1.14 7.15
CA SER A 253 13.37 0.67 6.03
C SER A 253 12.74 0.95 4.68
N ILE A 254 11.52 0.47 4.45
CA ILE A 254 10.90 0.51 3.12
C ILE A 254 10.64 1.95 2.66
N ASN A 255 10.12 2.81 3.53
CA ASN A 255 9.77 4.16 3.12
C ASN A 255 10.98 5.05 2.90
N ILE A 256 11.99 4.92 3.75
CA ILE A 256 13.25 5.63 3.55
C ILE A 256 13.91 5.18 2.26
N SER A 257 13.98 3.86 2.04
CA SER A 257 14.55 3.30 0.81
C SER A 257 13.79 3.78 -0.43
N ASN A 258 12.47 3.74 -0.43
CA ASN A 258 11.64 4.22 -1.55
C ASN A 258 11.84 5.72 -1.82
N THR A 259 11.99 6.53 -0.77
CA THR A 259 12.25 7.96 -0.90
C THR A 259 13.59 8.22 -1.55
N ILE A 260 14.66 7.60 -1.02
CA ILE A 260 16.02 7.78 -1.55
C ILE A 260 16.09 7.23 -2.98
N THR A 261 15.44 6.10 -3.27
CA THR A 261 15.38 5.52 -4.60
C THR A 261 14.77 6.48 -5.63
N ARG A 262 13.70 7.20 -5.30
CA ARG A 262 13.10 8.20 -6.20
C ARG A 262 14.04 9.38 -6.46
N VAL A 263 14.71 9.89 -5.42
CA VAL A 263 15.67 11.00 -5.55
C VAL A 263 16.89 10.56 -6.35
N SER A 264 17.44 9.37 -6.05
CA SER A 264 18.60 8.84 -6.74
C SER A 264 18.31 8.56 -8.22
N PHE A 265 17.12 8.04 -8.55
CA PHE A 265 16.73 7.83 -9.96
C PHE A 265 16.77 9.13 -10.77
N ALA A 266 16.16 10.19 -10.24
CA ALA A 266 16.13 11.47 -10.92
C ALA A 266 17.54 12.09 -11.05
N SER A 267 18.33 12.02 -9.97
CA SER A 267 19.69 12.57 -9.94
C SER A 267 20.63 11.79 -10.87
N LEU A 268 20.66 10.46 -10.76
CA LEU A 268 21.54 9.62 -11.57
C LEU A 268 21.18 9.66 -13.06
N SER A 269 19.88 9.73 -13.39
CA SER A 269 19.44 9.83 -14.79
C SER A 269 19.86 11.14 -15.46
N ALA A 270 20.10 12.20 -14.68
CA ALA A 270 20.57 13.49 -15.17
C ALA A 270 22.11 13.59 -15.25
N MET A 271 22.85 12.65 -14.66
CA MET A 271 24.32 12.63 -14.66
C MET A 271 24.89 12.06 -15.98
N GLU A 272 26.10 12.48 -16.31
CA GLU A 272 26.91 11.86 -17.35
C GLU A 272 27.19 10.39 -17.03
N LYS A 273 27.18 9.51 -18.04
CA LYS A 273 27.33 8.05 -17.85
C LYS A 273 28.54 7.65 -17.02
N GLU A 274 29.64 8.38 -17.18
CA GLU A 274 30.90 8.11 -16.44
C GLU A 274 30.78 8.38 -14.94
N LYS A 275 29.93 9.35 -14.56
CA LYS A 275 29.70 9.73 -13.16
C LYS A 275 28.56 8.95 -12.50
N GLN A 276 27.70 8.27 -13.29
CA GLN A 276 26.54 7.53 -12.75
C GLN A 276 26.92 6.45 -11.76
N LEU A 277 28.04 5.72 -11.99
CA LEU A 277 28.48 4.68 -11.08
C LEU A 277 29.01 5.23 -9.75
N ILE A 278 29.68 6.39 -9.79
CA ILE A 278 30.17 7.06 -8.59
C ILE A 278 28.97 7.55 -7.77
N GLY A 279 28.04 8.27 -8.40
CA GLY A 279 26.83 8.73 -7.75
C GLY A 279 25.97 7.58 -7.19
N PHE A 280 25.87 6.46 -7.92
CA PHE A 280 25.20 5.27 -7.41
C PHE A 280 25.83 4.73 -6.13
N LYS A 281 27.17 4.63 -6.06
CA LYS A 281 27.87 4.17 -4.86
C LYS A 281 27.61 5.09 -3.66
N GLU A 282 27.62 6.40 -3.87
CA GLU A 282 27.32 7.39 -2.82
C GLU A 282 25.89 7.25 -2.29
N PHE A 283 24.88 7.17 -3.19
CA PHE A 283 23.51 6.94 -2.78
C PHE A 283 23.32 5.58 -2.08
N LEU A 284 23.96 4.52 -2.59
CA LEU A 284 23.89 3.19 -2.01
C LEU A 284 24.46 3.18 -0.59
N LEU A 285 25.68 3.70 -0.40
CA LEU A 285 26.34 3.76 0.91
C LEU A 285 25.53 4.64 1.88
N GLY A 286 25.08 5.80 1.47
CA GLY A 286 24.25 6.68 2.30
C GLY A 286 22.93 6.00 2.72
N THR A 287 22.27 5.31 1.80
CA THR A 287 21.02 4.59 2.10
C THR A 287 21.27 3.43 3.06
N ILE A 288 22.30 2.62 2.81
CA ILE A 288 22.69 1.50 3.69
C ILE A 288 23.05 2.04 5.08
N PHE A 289 23.82 3.11 5.17
CA PHE A 289 24.22 3.69 6.47
C PHE A 289 23.00 4.13 7.29
N ILE A 290 22.11 4.92 6.69
CA ILE A 290 20.90 5.44 7.38
C ILE A 290 19.99 4.28 7.80
N THR A 291 19.71 3.36 6.91
CA THR A 291 18.78 2.26 7.20
C THR A 291 19.38 1.25 8.18
N THR A 292 20.69 0.95 8.09
CA THR A 292 21.38 0.08 9.05
C THR A 292 21.35 0.69 10.43
N PHE A 293 21.62 2.00 10.55
CA PHE A 293 21.58 2.70 11.83
C PHE A 293 20.18 2.63 12.47
N LEU A 294 19.12 2.87 11.67
CA LEU A 294 17.75 2.81 12.17
C LEU A 294 17.31 1.37 12.50
N MET A 295 17.73 0.38 11.71
CA MET A 295 17.45 -1.02 12.01
C MET A 295 18.20 -1.50 13.25
N ALA A 296 19.45 -1.04 13.47
CA ALA A 296 20.17 -1.32 14.68
C ALA A 296 19.47 -0.73 15.93
N ILE A 297 18.95 0.50 15.82
CA ILE A 297 18.12 1.09 16.89
C ILE A 297 16.89 0.24 17.15
N LEU A 298 16.16 -0.18 16.10
CA LEU A 298 14.98 -1.04 16.25
C LEU A 298 15.33 -2.37 16.89
N PHE A 299 16.45 -2.97 16.52
CA PHE A 299 16.93 -4.23 17.10
C PHE A 299 17.32 -4.09 18.58
N CYS A 300 18.18 -3.11 18.90
CA CYS A 300 18.68 -2.91 20.25
C CYS A 300 17.60 -2.39 21.22
N CYS A 301 16.72 -1.52 20.74
CA CYS A 301 15.67 -0.92 21.56
C CYS A 301 14.31 -1.63 21.42
N ALA A 302 14.24 -2.80 20.76
CA ALA A 302 12.98 -3.50 20.49
C ALA A 302 12.13 -3.70 21.74
N ASP A 303 12.74 -4.11 22.85
CA ASP A 303 12.08 -4.33 24.14
C ASP A 303 11.40 -3.05 24.63
N SER A 304 12.16 -1.96 24.72
CA SER A 304 11.66 -0.66 25.17
C SER A 304 10.61 -0.09 24.22
N ILE A 305 10.84 -0.18 22.90
CA ILE A 305 9.90 0.32 21.87
C ILE A 305 8.54 -0.39 22.00
N ILE A 306 8.53 -1.72 22.08
CA ILE A 306 7.29 -2.49 22.13
C ILE A 306 6.55 -2.24 23.44
N ILE A 307 7.24 -2.32 24.58
CA ILE A 307 6.60 -2.15 25.89
C ILE A 307 6.07 -0.73 26.04
N ILE A 308 6.85 0.29 25.70
CA ILE A 308 6.45 1.70 25.85
C ILE A 308 5.33 2.06 24.86
N LEU A 309 5.40 1.63 23.61
CA LEU A 309 4.43 2.03 22.60
C LEU A 309 3.18 1.16 22.61
N LEU A 310 3.31 -0.17 22.71
CA LEU A 310 2.19 -1.09 22.54
C LEU A 310 1.68 -1.71 23.87
N GLY A 311 2.57 -1.84 24.87
CA GLY A 311 2.27 -2.44 26.17
C GLY A 311 2.57 -3.95 26.25
N ASP A 312 2.43 -4.50 27.46
CA ASP A 312 2.90 -5.86 27.83
C ASP A 312 2.27 -6.99 27.01
N LYS A 313 1.03 -6.84 26.58
CA LYS A 313 0.34 -7.86 25.75
C LYS A 313 1.01 -8.09 24.40
N TRP A 314 1.91 -7.18 23.98
CA TRP A 314 2.68 -7.26 22.75
C TRP A 314 4.11 -7.77 22.97
N PHE A 315 4.43 -8.23 24.19
CA PHE A 315 5.77 -8.73 24.50
C PHE A 315 6.35 -9.72 23.48
N PRO A 316 5.58 -10.73 22.97
CA PRO A 316 6.11 -11.64 21.95
C PRO A 316 6.48 -10.96 20.64
N THR A 317 5.95 -9.77 20.34
CA THR A 317 6.31 -9.00 19.14
C THR A 317 7.78 -8.61 19.11
N ILE A 318 8.45 -8.56 20.27
CA ILE A 318 9.86 -8.20 20.41
C ILE A 318 10.77 -9.11 19.58
N GLU A 319 10.56 -10.43 19.69
CA GLU A 319 11.34 -11.43 18.95
C GLU A 319 11.15 -11.26 17.44
N TYR A 320 9.88 -11.10 17.00
CA TYR A 320 9.57 -10.83 15.59
C TYR A 320 10.22 -9.53 15.11
N LEU A 321 10.19 -8.46 15.91
CA LEU A 321 10.80 -7.18 15.56
C LEU A 321 12.31 -7.31 15.42
N LYS A 322 13.00 -8.01 16.33
CA LYS A 322 14.44 -8.27 16.24
C LYS A 322 14.79 -9.02 14.95
N ILE A 323 14.09 -10.11 14.64
CA ILE A 323 14.33 -10.91 13.42
C ILE A 323 14.05 -10.08 12.14
N ILE A 324 12.92 -9.38 12.10
CA ILE A 324 12.51 -8.57 10.96
C ILE A 324 13.46 -7.39 10.74
N SER A 325 13.99 -6.81 11.82
CA SER A 325 15.00 -5.73 11.73
C SER A 325 16.27 -6.20 11.02
N LEU A 326 16.73 -7.42 11.27
CA LEU A 326 17.87 -7.99 10.55
C LEU A 326 17.56 -8.14 9.03
N SER A 327 16.38 -8.59 8.68
CA SER A 327 15.98 -8.66 7.27
C SER A 327 15.91 -7.29 6.59
N GLY A 328 15.53 -6.26 7.36
CA GLY A 328 15.43 -4.87 6.90
C GLY A 328 16.78 -4.25 6.47
N LEU A 329 17.91 -4.82 6.91
CA LEU A 329 19.25 -4.36 6.53
C LEU A 329 19.55 -4.56 5.03
N PHE A 330 18.99 -5.59 4.43
CA PHE A 330 19.26 -5.95 3.02
C PHE A 330 18.36 -5.24 2.01
N LEU A 331 17.19 -4.76 2.45
CA LEU A 331 16.20 -4.13 1.57
C LEU A 331 16.72 -2.88 0.83
N PRO A 332 17.50 -1.97 1.47
CA PRO A 332 18.03 -0.81 0.77
C PRO A 332 18.96 -1.16 -0.37
N ALA A 333 19.85 -2.14 -0.16
CA ALA A 333 20.73 -2.62 -1.21
C ALA A 333 19.94 -3.20 -2.38
N TYR A 334 18.90 -3.99 -2.10
CA TYR A 334 18.02 -4.55 -3.11
C TYR A 334 17.33 -3.45 -3.94
N PHE A 335 16.65 -2.49 -3.30
CA PHE A 335 15.94 -1.42 -4.00
C PHE A 335 16.89 -0.51 -4.80
N MET A 336 18.05 -0.17 -4.24
CA MET A 336 19.03 0.68 -4.92
C MET A 336 19.66 -0.01 -6.14
N ASN A 337 19.95 -1.33 -6.07
CA ASN A 337 20.46 -2.08 -7.22
C ASN A 337 19.42 -2.17 -8.34
N LEU A 338 18.15 -2.47 -8.02
CA LEU A 338 17.07 -2.46 -9.01
C LEU A 338 16.91 -1.09 -9.66
N ASN A 339 16.95 -0.03 -8.85
CA ASN A 339 16.87 1.35 -9.35
C ASN A 339 18.00 1.67 -10.32
N PHE A 340 19.23 1.29 -10.01
CA PHE A 340 20.37 1.52 -10.88
C PHE A 340 20.26 0.78 -12.22
N LEU A 341 19.75 -0.45 -12.22
CA LEU A 341 19.45 -1.19 -13.45
C LEU A 341 18.44 -0.43 -14.34
N ALA A 342 17.46 0.22 -13.73
CA ALA A 342 16.49 1.06 -14.46
C ALA A 342 17.15 2.33 -15.01
N VAL A 343 18.03 3.01 -14.25
CA VAL A 343 18.79 4.19 -14.70
C VAL A 343 19.63 3.88 -15.93
N ILE A 344 20.36 2.76 -15.91
CA ILE A 344 21.22 2.34 -17.05
C ILE A 344 20.43 1.63 -18.17
N ARG A 345 19.09 1.63 -18.09
CA ARG A 345 18.15 1.05 -19.08
C ARG A 345 18.34 -0.46 -19.32
N LYS A 346 18.87 -1.19 -18.36
CA LYS A 346 18.98 -2.66 -18.42
C LYS A 346 17.72 -3.33 -17.87
N THR A 347 16.57 -3.04 -18.47
CA THR A 347 15.25 -3.48 -18.02
C THR A 347 15.09 -5.00 -17.99
N LYS A 348 15.76 -5.74 -18.89
CA LYS A 348 15.76 -7.21 -18.88
C LYS A 348 16.38 -7.76 -17.59
N TYR A 349 17.52 -7.24 -17.17
CA TYR A 349 18.17 -7.66 -15.91
C TYR A 349 17.37 -7.24 -14.69
N TYR A 350 16.71 -6.06 -14.74
CA TYR A 350 15.77 -5.61 -13.70
C TYR A 350 14.66 -6.65 -13.49
N LEU A 351 13.94 -7.01 -14.55
CA LEU A 351 12.84 -7.98 -14.47
C LEU A 351 13.33 -9.37 -14.02
N THR A 352 14.46 -9.84 -14.56
CA THR A 352 15.01 -11.14 -14.18
C THR A 352 15.41 -11.17 -12.70
N SER A 353 16.09 -10.14 -12.21
CA SER A 353 16.48 -10.05 -10.79
C SER A 353 15.26 -9.98 -9.89
N GLU A 354 14.24 -9.21 -10.26
CA GLU A 354 12.99 -9.11 -9.50
C GLU A 354 12.25 -10.45 -9.44
N LEU A 355 12.14 -11.17 -10.57
CA LEU A 355 11.50 -12.48 -10.63
C LEU A 355 12.27 -13.53 -9.84
N ILE A 356 13.60 -13.61 -10.00
CA ILE A 356 14.43 -14.57 -9.26
C ILE A 356 14.29 -14.35 -7.75
N THR A 357 14.38 -13.10 -7.29
CA THR A 357 14.28 -12.79 -5.85
C THR A 357 12.92 -13.18 -5.30
N LYS A 358 11.83 -12.89 -6.04
CA LYS A 358 10.47 -13.23 -5.60
C LYS A 358 10.20 -14.72 -5.59
N ILE A 359 10.71 -15.46 -6.61
CA ILE A 359 10.55 -16.92 -6.69
C ILE A 359 11.40 -17.64 -5.63
N ALA A 360 12.60 -17.15 -5.34
CA ALA A 360 13.50 -17.76 -4.36
C ALA A 360 12.99 -17.63 -2.91
N ILE A 361 12.06 -16.70 -2.65
CA ILE A 361 11.50 -16.44 -1.31
C ILE A 361 10.15 -17.15 -1.11
N ILE A 362 9.45 -17.48 -2.20
CA ILE A 362 8.22 -18.29 -2.21
C ILE A 362 8.58 -19.77 -2.17
#